data_12147ff558bdfd43c120a0b7ad1c666e
#
_entry.id   12147ff558bdfd43c120a0b7ad1c666e
#
_cell.length_a   1.000
_cell.length_b   1.000
_cell.length_c   1.000
_cell.angle_alpha   90.00
_cell.angle_beta   90.00
_cell.angle_gamma   90.00
#
_symmetry.space_group_name_H-M   'P 1'
#
loop_
_entity.id
_entity.type
_entity.pdbx_description
1 polymer ?
#
loop_
_entity_poly.entity_id
_entity_poly.type
_entity_poly.pdbx_seq_one_letter_code
_entity_poly.pdbx_strand_id
1 'polypeptide(L)'
;DMPLSVLLGKPPRMHRSVEREAEQGDDFSANELNLNDAAERVLRLPAVASKQFLITIGDRSITGMVTRDQMVGPWQVPVADCAVTSTSFDVNTGEAMAMGERTPLALLNAPASGRMAVAETVTNLAAARIAKLSDIKLSANWMSAAGHPGEDARLYDTAKAVGMELCPELGI
;
A
#
# COMPACT_ATOMS: atom_id res chain seq x y z
N ASP A 1 -18.58 12.21 -34.13
CA ASP A 1 -18.44 13.32 -33.20
C ASP A 1 -18.96 12.94 -31.84
N MET A 2 -18.14 13.15 -30.83
CA MET A 2 -18.52 12.92 -29.44
C MET A 2 -18.37 14.24 -28.69
N PRO A 3 -19.41 14.71 -27.95
CA PRO A 3 -19.31 15.94 -27.18
C PRO A 3 -18.20 15.87 -26.14
N LEU A 4 -17.43 16.93 -25.95
CA LEU A 4 -16.38 17.03 -24.93
C LEU A 4 -16.92 16.78 -23.51
N SER A 5 -18.17 17.12 -23.25
CA SER A 5 -18.82 16.84 -21.97
C SER A 5 -18.96 15.36 -21.65
N VAL A 6 -18.97 14.49 -22.67
CA VAL A 6 -18.98 13.02 -22.47
C VAL A 6 -17.58 12.53 -22.11
N LEU A 7 -16.54 13.12 -22.71
CA LEU A 7 -15.15 12.74 -22.46
C LEU A 7 -14.59 13.34 -21.16
N LEU A 8 -14.88 14.61 -20.92
CA LEU A 8 -14.30 15.41 -19.82
C LEU A 8 -15.31 15.75 -18.72
N GLY A 9 -16.58 15.38 -18.93
CA GLY A 9 -17.64 15.58 -17.95
C GLY A 9 -17.50 14.67 -16.73
N LYS A 10 -18.17 15.04 -15.65
CA LYS A 10 -18.22 14.16 -14.48
C LYS A 10 -19.03 12.91 -14.83
N PRO A 11 -18.49 11.71 -14.58
CA PRO A 11 -19.26 10.48 -14.77
C PRO A 11 -20.50 10.48 -13.85
N PRO A 12 -21.55 9.75 -14.22
CA PRO A 12 -22.72 9.58 -13.37
C PRO A 12 -22.30 9.08 -11.97
N ARG A 13 -22.91 9.60 -10.93
CA ARG A 13 -22.66 9.10 -9.58
C ARG A 13 -23.13 7.66 -9.49
N MET A 14 -22.22 6.77 -9.18
CA MET A 14 -22.54 5.39 -8.90
C MET A 14 -23.12 5.31 -7.47
N HIS A 15 -24.27 4.69 -7.33
CA HIS A 15 -24.85 4.36 -6.05
C HIS A 15 -24.72 2.85 -5.82
N ARG A 16 -24.11 2.47 -4.70
CA ARG A 16 -24.01 1.08 -4.28
C ARG A 16 -24.75 0.91 -2.96
N SER A 17 -25.65 -0.04 -2.93
CA SER A 17 -26.24 -0.51 -1.67
C SER A 17 -25.33 -1.58 -1.11
N VAL A 18 -24.97 -1.45 0.16
CA VAL A 18 -24.07 -2.40 0.82
C VAL A 18 -24.79 -3.06 1.99
N GLU A 19 -24.62 -4.36 2.10
CA GLU A 19 -25.10 -5.16 3.22
C GLU A 19 -23.91 -5.81 3.91
N ARG A 20 -23.93 -5.76 5.25
CA ARG A 20 -22.91 -6.44 6.05
C ARG A 20 -23.36 -7.86 6.30
N GLU A 21 -22.50 -8.80 5.94
CA GLU A 21 -22.66 -10.18 6.33
C GLU A 21 -21.88 -10.47 7.61
N ALA A 22 -22.39 -11.41 8.40
CA ALA A 22 -21.63 -11.90 9.54
C ALA A 22 -20.36 -12.59 9.07
N GLU A 23 -19.24 -12.28 9.71
CA GLU A 23 -18.00 -13.00 9.46
C GLU A 23 -18.19 -14.48 9.78
N GLN A 24 -17.87 -15.31 8.80
CA GLN A 24 -17.90 -16.77 8.97
C GLN A 24 -16.45 -17.24 9.13
N GLY A 25 -16.16 -17.92 10.21
CA GLY A 25 -14.86 -18.50 10.49
C GLY A 25 -14.65 -18.72 11.97
N ASP A 26 -13.74 -19.61 12.30
CA ASP A 26 -13.28 -19.82 13.65
C ASP A 26 -12.24 -18.77 14.03
N ASP A 27 -12.25 -18.35 15.28
CA ASP A 27 -11.23 -17.46 15.82
C ASP A 27 -9.86 -18.12 15.77
N PHE A 28 -8.86 -17.33 15.34
CA PHE A 28 -7.49 -17.79 15.31
C PHE A 28 -6.93 -17.90 16.74
N SER A 29 -6.50 -19.12 17.12
CA SER A 29 -5.82 -19.35 18.39
C SER A 29 -4.30 -19.42 18.22
N ALA A 30 -3.60 -18.53 18.90
CA ALA A 30 -2.12 -18.52 18.92
C ALA A 30 -1.52 -19.45 20.01
N ASN A 31 -2.34 -20.06 20.86
CA ASN A 31 -1.89 -20.75 22.08
C ASN A 31 -0.99 -21.98 21.82
N GLU A 32 -1.13 -22.60 20.65
CA GLU A 32 -0.37 -23.80 20.28
C GLU A 32 0.71 -23.53 19.22
N LEU A 33 0.94 -22.27 18.86
CA LEU A 33 1.91 -21.93 17.84
C LEU A 33 3.33 -21.86 18.40
N ASN A 34 4.23 -22.60 17.77
CA ASN A 34 5.65 -22.38 17.94
C ASN A 34 6.09 -21.15 17.14
N LEU A 35 6.66 -20.15 17.80
CA LEU A 35 7.04 -18.89 17.20
C LEU A 35 8.07 -19.06 16.09
N ASN A 36 9.06 -19.95 16.25
CA ASN A 36 10.09 -20.20 15.25
C ASN A 36 9.49 -20.84 13.99
N ASP A 37 8.61 -21.83 14.15
CA ASP A 37 7.93 -22.45 13.02
C ASP A 37 7.03 -21.47 12.29
N ALA A 38 6.33 -20.60 13.02
CA ALA A 38 5.49 -19.56 12.45
C ALA A 38 6.33 -18.55 11.65
N ALA A 39 7.47 -18.09 12.21
CA ALA A 39 8.39 -17.18 11.54
C ALA A 39 8.96 -17.81 10.25
N GLU A 40 9.40 -19.07 10.29
CA GLU A 40 9.88 -19.76 9.09
C GLU A 40 8.80 -19.87 8.00
N ARG A 41 7.57 -20.22 8.37
CA ARG A 41 6.45 -20.30 7.44
C ARG A 41 6.16 -18.95 6.78
N VAL A 42 6.13 -17.88 7.57
CA VAL A 42 5.90 -16.52 7.07
C VAL A 42 7.02 -16.12 6.10
N LEU A 43 8.29 -16.33 6.47
CA LEU A 43 9.43 -16.00 5.61
C LEU A 43 9.46 -16.80 4.29
N ARG A 44 8.83 -17.96 4.24
CA ARG A 44 8.72 -18.79 3.03
C ARG A 44 7.52 -18.45 2.15
N LEU A 45 6.59 -17.61 2.61
CA LEU A 45 5.46 -17.19 1.78
C LEU A 45 5.96 -16.42 0.56
N PRO A 46 5.46 -16.70 -0.65
CA PRO A 46 5.87 -15.97 -1.85
C PRO A 46 5.71 -14.46 -1.74
N ALA A 47 4.69 -13.98 -1.00
CA ALA A 47 4.48 -12.56 -0.76
C ALA A 47 5.53 -11.93 0.16
N VAL A 48 6.24 -12.72 0.98
CA VAL A 48 7.23 -12.26 1.97
C VAL A 48 8.66 -12.58 1.54
N ALA A 49 8.86 -13.71 0.86
CA ALA A 49 10.17 -14.19 0.43
C ALA A 49 10.92 -13.18 -0.45
N SER A 50 12.24 -13.34 -0.54
CA SER A 50 13.11 -12.46 -1.32
C SER A 50 12.64 -12.29 -2.77
N LYS A 51 12.61 -11.04 -3.22
CA LYS A 51 12.28 -10.63 -4.60
C LYS A 51 13.53 -10.27 -5.42
N GLN A 52 14.73 -10.62 -4.92
CA GLN A 52 15.99 -10.27 -5.57
C GLN A 52 16.02 -10.66 -7.05
N PHE A 53 15.46 -11.82 -7.39
CA PHE A 53 15.41 -12.28 -8.78
C PHE A 53 14.62 -11.33 -9.69
N LEU A 54 13.54 -10.75 -9.22
CA LEU A 54 12.72 -9.81 -10.00
C LEU A 54 13.51 -8.53 -10.31
N ILE A 55 14.30 -8.05 -9.35
CA ILE A 55 15.11 -6.84 -9.52
C ILE A 55 16.29 -7.09 -10.46
N THR A 56 16.81 -8.31 -10.50
CA THR A 56 17.98 -8.65 -11.32
C THR A 56 17.65 -9.04 -12.76
N ILE A 57 16.45 -9.58 -13.03
CA ILE A 57 16.03 -9.98 -14.38
C ILE A 57 15.23 -8.92 -15.12
N GLY A 58 14.64 -7.96 -14.40
CA GLY A 58 13.91 -6.82 -14.97
C GLY A 58 14.75 -5.55 -14.98
N ASP A 59 14.12 -4.45 -15.37
CA ASP A 59 14.74 -3.13 -15.30
C ASP A 59 14.93 -2.72 -13.85
N ARG A 60 16.16 -2.57 -13.44
CA ARG A 60 16.52 -2.20 -12.07
C ARG A 60 16.12 -0.78 -11.73
N SER A 61 16.41 0.15 -12.61
CA SER A 61 16.04 1.56 -12.48
C SER A 61 15.57 2.08 -13.83
N ILE A 62 14.38 2.68 -13.84
CA ILE A 62 13.84 3.35 -15.01
C ILE A 62 13.79 4.84 -14.68
N THR A 63 13.73 5.69 -15.72
CA THR A 63 13.80 7.14 -15.59
C THR A 63 15.21 7.62 -15.20
N GLY A 64 15.38 8.89 -15.02
CA GLY A 64 16.64 9.49 -14.59
C GLY A 64 16.54 10.05 -13.18
N MET A 65 17.65 10.62 -12.70
CA MET A 65 17.69 11.41 -11.47
C MET A 65 17.35 10.60 -10.20
N VAL A 66 17.56 9.28 -10.25
CA VAL A 66 17.38 8.41 -9.09
C VAL A 66 18.47 8.72 -8.06
N THR A 67 18.05 9.17 -6.88
CA THR A 67 18.95 9.47 -5.76
C THR A 67 19.11 8.27 -4.85
N ARG A 68 18.07 7.47 -4.70
CA ARG A 68 18.10 6.21 -3.96
C ARG A 68 17.63 5.08 -4.86
N ASP A 69 18.55 4.15 -5.10
CA ASP A 69 18.29 2.93 -5.84
C ASP A 69 17.65 1.85 -4.95
N GLN A 70 17.10 0.84 -5.57
CA GLN A 70 16.52 -0.34 -4.91
C GLN A 70 17.54 -1.14 -4.11
N MET A 71 18.77 -1.22 -4.59
CA MET A 71 19.86 -1.89 -3.92
C MET A 71 20.69 -0.88 -3.16
N VAL A 72 20.51 -0.83 -1.85
CA VAL A 72 21.17 0.15 -0.98
C VAL A 72 22.29 -0.47 -0.17
N GLY A 73 23.18 0.42 0.33
CA GLY A 73 24.29 0.07 1.17
C GLY A 73 25.48 -0.57 0.42
N PRO A 74 26.60 -0.82 1.12
CA PRO A 74 27.85 -1.29 0.52
C PRO A 74 27.73 -2.70 -0.09
N TRP A 75 26.79 -3.50 0.42
CA TRP A 75 26.59 -4.88 -0.02
C TRP A 75 25.61 -5.02 -1.19
N GLN A 76 24.98 -3.92 -1.61
CA GLN A 76 23.98 -3.94 -2.69
C GLN A 76 22.89 -4.99 -2.47
N VAL A 77 22.45 -5.16 -1.25
CA VAL A 77 21.37 -6.09 -0.90
C VAL A 77 20.01 -5.40 -1.10
N PRO A 78 19.08 -5.99 -1.83
CA PRO A 78 17.74 -5.42 -1.96
C PRO A 78 16.95 -5.63 -0.64
N VAL A 79 15.98 -4.80 -0.34
CA VAL A 79 15.31 -3.80 -1.14
C VAL A 79 15.20 -2.51 -0.33
N ALA A 80 15.24 -1.37 -1.03
CA ALA A 80 14.81 -0.13 -0.41
C ALA A 80 13.29 0.01 -0.65
N ASP A 81 12.52 0.13 0.40
CA ASP A 81 11.06 0.31 0.33
C ASP A 81 10.65 1.77 0.13
N CYS A 82 11.62 2.64 -0.13
CA CYS A 82 11.44 4.04 -0.43
C CYS A 82 12.30 4.44 -1.63
N ALA A 83 11.67 4.87 -2.70
CA ALA A 83 12.33 5.46 -3.86
C ALA A 83 12.52 6.97 -3.65
N VAL A 84 13.67 7.51 -4.05
CA VAL A 84 13.94 8.95 -4.00
C VAL A 84 14.50 9.40 -5.34
N THR A 85 13.91 10.44 -5.91
CA THR A 85 14.35 11.08 -7.14
C THR A 85 14.65 12.56 -6.90
N SER A 86 15.64 13.10 -7.61
CA SER A 86 15.95 14.54 -7.60
C SER A 86 15.09 15.29 -8.62
N THR A 87 14.78 16.55 -8.36
CA THR A 87 14.04 17.41 -9.31
C THR A 87 14.92 17.96 -10.43
N SER A 88 16.21 18.15 -10.19
CA SER A 88 17.19 18.56 -11.19
C SER A 88 18.63 18.20 -10.75
N PHE A 89 19.61 18.45 -11.62
CA PHE A 89 21.02 18.25 -11.29
C PHE A 89 21.61 19.34 -10.41
N ASP A 90 20.95 20.49 -10.33
CA ASP A 90 21.48 21.70 -9.71
C ASP A 90 20.90 21.98 -8.32
N VAL A 91 19.96 21.16 -7.83
CA VAL A 91 19.28 21.37 -6.55
C VAL A 91 19.25 20.10 -5.70
N ASN A 92 19.19 20.28 -4.39
CA ASN A 92 19.08 19.20 -3.42
C ASN A 92 17.63 18.99 -2.96
N THR A 93 16.69 19.16 -3.87
CA THR A 93 15.28 18.86 -3.66
C THR A 93 14.85 17.67 -4.48
N GLY A 94 13.83 16.95 -4.04
CA GLY A 94 13.38 15.76 -4.72
C GLY A 94 12.04 15.30 -4.21
N GLU A 95 11.66 14.14 -4.67
CA GLU A 95 10.45 13.43 -4.28
C GLU A 95 10.79 12.06 -3.72
N ALA A 96 10.06 11.66 -2.71
CA ALA A 96 10.13 10.31 -2.15
C ALA A 96 8.81 9.59 -2.36
N MET A 97 8.87 8.34 -2.75
CA MET A 97 7.71 7.48 -2.96
C MET A 97 7.90 6.17 -2.21
N ALA A 98 6.84 5.71 -1.59
CA ALA A 98 6.77 4.41 -0.95
C ALA A 98 5.41 3.77 -1.15
N MET A 99 5.34 2.47 -0.97
CA MET A 99 4.12 1.70 -1.06
C MET A 99 3.87 0.97 0.26
N GLY A 100 2.60 0.70 0.53
CA GLY A 100 2.16 -0.17 1.60
C GLY A 100 1.04 -1.07 1.13
N GLU A 101 1.10 -2.34 1.47
CA GLU A 101 0.13 -3.35 1.06
C GLU A 101 -0.02 -4.41 2.16
N ARG A 102 -1.27 -4.70 2.54
CA ARG A 102 -1.59 -5.70 3.56
C ARG A 102 -2.76 -6.58 3.13
N THR A 103 -2.75 -7.04 1.88
CA THR A 103 -3.84 -7.78 1.26
C THR A 103 -4.29 -9.01 2.05
N PRO A 104 -3.42 -9.90 2.56
CA PRO A 104 -3.86 -11.06 3.32
C PRO A 104 -4.66 -10.72 4.58
N LEU A 105 -4.35 -9.60 5.23
CA LEU A 105 -5.06 -9.15 6.41
C LEU A 105 -6.50 -8.72 6.11
N ALA A 106 -6.79 -8.31 4.88
CA ALA A 106 -8.13 -7.91 4.46
C ALA A 106 -9.15 -9.06 4.57
N LEU A 107 -8.70 -10.31 4.49
CA LEU A 107 -9.55 -11.48 4.69
C LEU A 107 -10.04 -11.60 6.14
N LEU A 108 -9.23 -11.14 7.08
CA LEU A 108 -9.54 -11.19 8.52
C LEU A 108 -10.22 -9.91 9.00
N ASN A 109 -9.67 -8.76 8.60
CA ASN A 109 -10.18 -7.45 8.98
C ASN A 109 -9.81 -6.43 7.92
N ALA A 110 -10.73 -6.11 7.03
CA ALA A 110 -10.50 -5.22 5.92
C ALA A 110 -10.14 -3.78 6.34
N PRO A 111 -10.83 -3.13 7.31
CA PRO A 111 -10.40 -1.83 7.85
C PRO A 111 -8.98 -1.83 8.44
N ALA A 112 -8.61 -2.86 9.19
CA ALA A 112 -7.28 -2.98 9.76
C ALA A 112 -6.21 -3.13 8.67
N SER A 113 -6.50 -3.89 7.60
CA SER A 113 -5.63 -4.01 6.43
C SER A 113 -5.33 -2.64 5.81
N GLY A 114 -6.35 -1.82 5.60
CA GLY A 114 -6.18 -0.46 5.07
C GLY A 114 -5.34 0.44 5.98
N ARG A 115 -5.60 0.43 7.29
CA ARG A 115 -4.80 1.19 8.26
C ARG A 115 -3.33 0.73 8.29
N MET A 116 -3.09 -0.56 8.25
CA MET A 116 -1.73 -1.12 8.23
C MET A 116 -0.99 -0.82 6.94
N ALA A 117 -1.67 -0.80 5.79
CA ALA A 117 -1.07 -0.39 4.52
C ALA A 117 -0.63 1.09 4.55
N VAL A 118 -1.44 1.98 5.13
CA VAL A 118 -1.05 3.39 5.34
C VAL A 118 0.15 3.47 6.29
N ALA A 119 0.12 2.75 7.41
CA ALA A 119 1.21 2.74 8.38
C ALA A 119 2.52 2.24 7.75
N GLU A 120 2.47 1.20 6.94
CA GLU A 120 3.63 0.70 6.19
C GLU A 120 4.17 1.75 5.23
N THR A 121 3.30 2.40 4.45
CA THR A 121 3.71 3.49 3.54
C THR A 121 4.42 4.60 4.29
N VAL A 122 3.87 5.05 5.41
CA VAL A 122 4.47 6.14 6.23
C VAL A 122 5.79 5.72 6.85
N THR A 123 5.90 4.50 7.36
CA THR A 123 7.14 3.99 7.94
C THR A 123 8.22 3.78 6.88
N ASN A 124 7.86 3.34 5.67
CA ASN A 124 8.80 3.23 4.56
C ASN A 124 9.30 4.62 4.11
N LEU A 125 8.42 5.63 4.08
CA LEU A 125 8.81 7.02 3.79
C LEU A 125 9.77 7.61 4.84
N ALA A 126 9.78 7.09 6.07
CA ALA A 126 10.72 7.53 7.10
C ALA A 126 12.19 7.29 6.73
N ALA A 127 12.46 6.43 5.74
CA ALA A 127 13.80 6.26 5.16
C ALA A 127 14.27 7.47 4.32
N ALA A 128 13.37 8.39 3.96
CA ALA A 128 13.68 9.64 3.28
C ALA A 128 13.45 10.83 4.22
N ARG A 129 14.08 11.98 3.90
CA ARG A 129 13.88 13.20 4.67
C ARG A 129 12.57 13.88 4.29
N ILE A 130 11.48 13.48 4.91
CA ILE A 130 10.18 14.13 4.82
C ILE A 130 10.11 15.20 5.91
N ALA A 131 9.72 16.43 5.55
CA ALA A 131 9.70 17.54 6.49
C ALA A 131 8.51 17.45 7.45
N LYS A 132 7.33 17.08 6.96
CA LYS A 132 6.10 16.97 7.76
C LYS A 132 5.24 15.83 7.22
N LEU A 133 4.44 15.20 8.08
CA LEU A 133 3.44 14.23 7.66
C LEU A 133 2.43 14.84 6.67
N SER A 134 2.05 16.11 6.86
CA SER A 134 1.11 16.82 5.98
C SER A 134 1.62 17.03 4.55
N ASP A 135 2.92 16.84 4.30
CA ASP A 135 3.49 16.90 2.95
C ASP A 135 3.26 15.61 2.16
N ILE A 136 2.89 14.53 2.86
CA ILE A 136 2.58 13.24 2.24
C ILE A 136 1.26 13.35 1.48
N LYS A 137 1.25 12.85 0.26
CA LYS A 137 0.03 12.67 -0.54
C LYS A 137 -0.15 11.20 -0.83
N LEU A 138 -1.29 10.68 -0.46
CA LEU A 138 -1.64 9.27 -0.67
C LEU A 138 -2.46 9.09 -1.94
N SER A 139 -2.13 8.04 -2.68
CA SER A 139 -2.97 7.48 -3.72
C SER A 139 -3.37 6.09 -3.29
N ALA A 140 -4.66 5.83 -3.13
CA ALA A 140 -5.17 4.53 -2.73
C ALA A 140 -5.78 3.80 -3.92
N ASN A 141 -5.38 2.54 -4.10
CA ASN A 141 -5.98 1.64 -5.07
C ASN A 141 -6.70 0.52 -4.33
N TRP A 142 -8.01 0.51 -4.45
CA TRP A 142 -8.86 -0.46 -3.76
C TRP A 142 -9.21 -1.62 -4.69
N MET A 143 -8.61 -2.78 -4.43
CA MET A 143 -8.93 -4.01 -5.16
C MET A 143 -9.88 -4.84 -4.30
N SER A 144 -11.14 -4.92 -4.73
CA SER A 144 -12.18 -5.66 -4.02
C SER A 144 -13.07 -6.39 -5.01
N ALA A 145 -13.58 -7.56 -4.61
CA ALA A 145 -14.55 -8.33 -5.37
C ALA A 145 -15.96 -7.72 -5.27
N ALA A 146 -16.08 -6.43 -5.63
CA ALA A 146 -17.33 -5.69 -5.52
C ALA A 146 -18.51 -6.40 -6.20
N GLY A 147 -19.63 -6.46 -5.52
CA GLY A 147 -20.81 -7.21 -5.94
C GLY A 147 -20.91 -8.64 -5.43
N HIS A 148 -19.83 -9.18 -4.83
CA HIS A 148 -19.93 -10.40 -4.04
C HIS A 148 -20.46 -10.09 -2.63
N PRO A 149 -21.17 -11.05 -2.00
CA PRO A 149 -21.72 -10.87 -0.66
C PRO A 149 -20.68 -10.38 0.35
N GLY A 150 -20.99 -9.30 1.08
CA GLY A 150 -20.13 -8.70 2.10
C GLY A 150 -18.96 -7.85 1.59
N GLU A 151 -18.50 -8.01 0.35
CA GLU A 151 -17.29 -7.34 -0.15
C GLU A 151 -17.47 -5.84 -0.37
N ASP A 152 -18.65 -5.39 -0.81
CA ASP A 152 -18.94 -3.95 -0.93
C ASP A 152 -18.95 -3.25 0.44
N ALA A 153 -19.43 -3.93 1.48
CA ALA A 153 -19.40 -3.41 2.85
C ALA A 153 -17.96 -3.35 3.40
N ARG A 154 -17.15 -4.37 3.19
CA ARG A 154 -15.74 -4.40 3.56
C ARG A 154 -14.96 -3.28 2.87
N LEU A 155 -15.21 -3.05 1.58
CA LEU A 155 -14.61 -1.96 0.82
C LEU A 155 -15.00 -0.60 1.40
N TYR A 156 -16.29 -0.39 1.68
CA TYR A 156 -16.77 0.84 2.30
C TYR A 156 -16.13 1.10 3.65
N ASP A 157 -16.13 0.10 4.52
CA ASP A 157 -15.57 0.21 5.88
C ASP A 157 -14.05 0.47 5.84
N THR A 158 -13.34 -0.10 4.89
CA THR A 158 -11.90 0.16 4.67
C THR A 158 -11.66 1.58 4.20
N ALA A 159 -12.40 2.03 3.17
CA ALA A 159 -12.26 3.38 2.65
C ALA A 159 -12.63 4.44 3.71
N LYS A 160 -13.65 4.17 4.53
CA LYS A 160 -14.02 5.03 5.67
C LYS A 160 -12.89 5.08 6.71
N ALA A 161 -12.39 3.91 7.13
CA ALA A 161 -11.33 3.80 8.14
C ALA A 161 -10.04 4.53 7.75
N VAL A 162 -9.71 4.54 6.47
CA VAL A 162 -8.52 5.25 5.94
C VAL A 162 -8.85 6.72 5.67
N GLY A 163 -9.85 6.98 4.83
CA GLY A 163 -10.08 8.32 4.29
C GLY A 163 -10.85 9.28 5.21
N MET A 164 -11.65 8.75 6.13
CA MET A 164 -12.47 9.59 7.05
C MET A 164 -11.96 9.57 8.48
N GLU A 165 -11.16 8.60 8.87
CA GLU A 165 -10.66 8.44 10.22
C GLU A 165 -9.14 8.66 10.27
N LEU A 166 -8.34 7.69 9.81
CA LEU A 166 -6.89 7.69 9.99
C LEU A 166 -6.17 8.84 9.28
N CYS A 167 -6.42 9.07 8.00
CA CYS A 167 -5.71 10.10 7.25
C CYS A 167 -6.00 11.52 7.78
N PRO A 168 -7.25 11.91 8.08
CA PRO A 168 -7.54 13.18 8.75
C PRO A 168 -6.88 13.31 10.12
N GLU A 169 -6.83 12.24 10.94
CA GLU A 169 -6.16 12.24 12.23
C GLU A 169 -4.65 12.48 12.10
N LEU A 170 -4.02 11.89 11.09
CA LEU A 170 -2.60 12.09 10.78
C LEU A 170 -2.30 13.41 10.06
N GLY A 171 -3.30 14.07 9.51
CA GLY A 171 -3.15 15.29 8.72
C GLY A 171 -2.56 15.07 7.32
N ILE A 172 -2.80 13.89 6.73
CA ILE A 172 -2.31 13.50 5.40
C ILE A 172 -3.46 13.28 4.41
#